data_79a60753b544d91835333532c6d47f1c
#
_entry.id   79a60753b544d91835333532c6d47f1c
#
_cell.length_a   1.000
_cell.length_b   1.000
_cell.length_c   1.000
_cell.angle_alpha   90.00
_cell.angle_beta   90.00
_cell.angle_gamma   90.00
#
_symmetry.space_group_name_H-M   'P 1'
#
loop_
_entity.id
_entity.type
_entity.pdbx_description
1 polymer ?
#
loop_
_entity_poly.entity_id
_entity_poly.type
_entity_poly.pdbx_seq_one_letter_code
_entity_poly.pdbx_strand_id
1 'polypeptide(L)'
;MKFKQAFDVIVLDEADAFPYANSQLLVTSVYQALKKDGIIFFLTATLNTTLKKMIRRQEVLLSTLPLRFHGQPLPNLSVQRVNKWRKRLPIRVVRQMIHLKNKGIKFLVFVPQVKDIENVINQIKNEKYGLKILGTYAADATRLEKVQTMRDGLIDGLVTTTILERGVTFLGIDVLILGGDEPVFSAAALIQIAGRCGRSADRPNGLVRVYVQEKTKQVVNAIAEIHYLNNLGKHYEM
;
A
#
# COMPACT_ATOMS: atom_id res chain seq x y z
N MET A 1 -5.56 32.30 -1.43
CA MET A 1 -4.60 31.50 -0.67
C MET A 1 -4.17 32.26 0.56
N LYS A 2 -4.10 31.63 1.75
CA LYS A 2 -3.79 32.33 3.02
C LYS A 2 -2.30 32.66 3.23
N PHE A 3 -1.37 31.94 2.56
CA PHE A 3 0.05 32.06 2.81
C PHE A 3 0.81 32.48 1.54
N LYS A 4 1.61 33.53 1.64
CA LYS A 4 2.52 34.00 0.59
C LYS A 4 3.87 34.25 1.25
N GLN A 5 4.94 33.59 0.77
CA GLN A 5 6.30 33.71 1.31
C GLN A 5 6.35 33.61 2.85
N ALA A 6 5.62 32.63 3.39
CA ALA A 6 5.42 32.50 4.84
C ALA A 6 6.37 31.49 5.51
N PHE A 7 6.87 30.50 4.75
CA PHE A 7 7.62 29.38 5.30
C PHE A 7 9.05 29.31 4.76
N ASP A 8 10.00 29.08 5.65
CA ASP A 8 11.40 28.82 5.31
C ASP A 8 11.59 27.37 4.82
N VAL A 9 10.80 26.44 5.37
CA VAL A 9 10.84 25.02 5.03
C VAL A 9 9.42 24.51 4.83
N ILE A 10 9.20 23.77 3.77
CA ILE A 10 7.97 23.03 3.49
C ILE A 10 8.31 21.55 3.32
N VAL A 11 7.61 20.68 4.05
CA VAL A 11 7.68 19.23 3.87
C VAL A 11 6.38 18.74 3.25
N LEU A 12 6.48 18.13 2.09
CA LEU A 12 5.36 17.52 1.36
C LEU A 12 5.45 16.00 1.49
N ASP A 13 4.60 15.45 2.35
CA ASP A 13 4.46 14.01 2.48
C ASP A 13 3.56 13.45 1.39
N GLU A 14 3.86 12.24 0.93
CA GLU A 14 3.16 11.54 -0.16
C GLU A 14 3.07 12.36 -1.45
N ALA A 15 4.16 13.02 -1.83
CA ALA A 15 4.22 13.93 -2.98
C ALA A 15 3.89 13.28 -4.35
N ASP A 16 3.89 11.95 -4.44
CA ASP A 16 3.50 11.15 -5.60
C ASP A 16 1.99 10.87 -5.67
N ALA A 17 1.22 11.26 -4.66
CA ALA A 17 -0.16 10.90 -4.49
C ALA A 17 -1.16 12.03 -4.78
N PHE A 18 -2.41 11.64 -5.02
CA PHE A 18 -3.54 12.57 -5.00
C PHE A 18 -3.73 13.18 -3.60
N PRO A 19 -4.07 14.48 -3.45
CA PRO A 19 -4.40 15.40 -4.53
C PRO A 19 -3.19 16.14 -5.14
N TYR A 20 -2.02 16.10 -4.51
CA TYR A 20 -0.88 16.94 -4.90
C TYR A 20 -0.36 16.61 -6.31
N ALA A 21 -0.12 15.33 -6.60
CA ALA A 21 0.47 14.90 -7.87
C ALA A 21 -0.31 15.32 -9.13
N ASN A 22 -1.63 15.55 -8.99
CA ASN A 22 -2.53 15.84 -10.10
C ASN A 22 -3.14 17.26 -10.06
N SER A 23 -2.71 18.11 -9.11
CA SER A 23 -3.27 19.45 -8.93
C SER A 23 -2.22 20.54 -9.13
N GLN A 24 -2.23 21.16 -10.32
CA GLN A 24 -1.40 22.32 -10.60
C GLN A 24 -1.62 23.47 -9.59
N LEU A 25 -2.85 23.63 -9.12
CA LEU A 25 -3.19 24.64 -8.12
C LEU A 25 -2.47 24.38 -6.80
N LEU A 26 -2.44 23.15 -6.31
CA LEU A 26 -1.74 22.79 -5.07
C LEU A 26 -0.22 22.96 -5.23
N VAL A 27 0.34 22.53 -6.34
CA VAL A 27 1.75 22.72 -6.67
C VAL A 27 2.12 24.20 -6.63
N THR A 28 1.39 25.04 -7.38
CA THR A 28 1.60 26.50 -7.39
C THR A 28 1.46 27.09 -5.99
N SER A 29 0.48 26.61 -5.22
CA SER A 29 0.21 27.04 -3.87
C SER A 29 1.37 26.83 -2.92
N VAL A 30 2.03 25.67 -3.02
CA VAL A 30 3.20 25.34 -2.21
C VAL A 30 4.36 26.30 -2.52
N TYR A 31 4.66 26.50 -3.81
CA TYR A 31 5.74 27.41 -4.23
C TYR A 31 5.45 28.88 -3.83
N GLN A 32 4.18 29.32 -3.86
CA GLN A 32 3.83 30.67 -3.42
C GLN A 32 3.95 30.84 -1.89
N ALA A 33 3.75 29.78 -1.12
CA ALA A 33 3.87 29.81 0.33
C ALA A 33 5.33 29.79 0.81
N LEU A 34 6.25 29.28 -0.01
CA LEU A 34 7.67 29.23 0.27
C LEU A 34 8.31 30.61 0.17
N LYS A 35 9.19 30.98 1.09
CA LYS A 35 10.06 32.14 0.98
C LYS A 35 11.06 31.98 -0.17
N LYS A 36 11.66 33.09 -0.62
CA LYS A 36 12.56 33.13 -1.77
C LYS A 36 13.78 32.20 -1.62
N ASP A 37 14.30 32.08 -0.39
CA ASP A 37 15.45 31.24 -0.05
C ASP A 37 15.03 29.99 0.72
N GLY A 38 13.75 29.64 0.66
CA GLY A 38 13.19 28.49 1.38
C GLY A 38 13.45 27.16 0.69
N ILE A 39 13.32 26.07 1.43
CA ILE A 39 13.60 24.70 0.99
C ILE A 39 12.33 23.86 1.01
N ILE A 40 12.13 23.02 -0.01
CA ILE A 40 11.05 22.02 -0.07
C ILE A 40 11.64 20.61 0.03
N PHE A 41 11.12 19.82 0.97
CA PHE A 41 11.35 18.38 1.03
C PHE A 41 10.15 17.62 0.47
N PHE A 42 10.37 16.83 -0.55
CA PHE A 42 9.38 15.90 -1.11
C PHE A 42 9.61 14.52 -0.50
N LEU A 43 8.69 14.06 0.35
CA LEU A 43 8.69 12.68 0.85
C LEU A 43 7.76 11.84 -0.04
N THR A 44 8.27 10.74 -0.54
CA THR A 44 7.52 9.89 -1.46
C THR A 44 8.01 8.44 -1.41
N ALA A 45 7.08 7.51 -1.51
CA ALA A 45 7.43 6.09 -1.65
C ALA A 45 7.86 5.73 -3.08
N THR A 46 7.44 6.53 -4.07
CA THR A 46 7.77 6.28 -5.49
C THR A 46 7.97 7.59 -6.25
N LEU A 47 8.88 7.57 -7.22
CA LEU A 47 9.13 8.72 -8.06
C LEU A 47 8.15 8.79 -9.22
N ASN A 48 7.26 9.78 -9.23
CA ASN A 48 6.42 10.09 -10.37
C ASN A 48 7.22 10.73 -11.52
N THR A 49 6.57 10.91 -12.67
CA THR A 49 7.21 11.46 -13.89
C THR A 49 7.74 12.88 -13.68
N THR A 50 7.06 13.68 -12.88
CA THR A 50 7.44 15.06 -12.58
C THR A 50 8.70 15.12 -11.74
N LEU A 51 8.74 14.41 -10.62
CA LEU A 51 9.93 14.33 -9.76
C LEU A 51 11.15 13.76 -10.52
N LYS A 52 10.94 12.71 -11.34
CA LYS A 52 12.02 12.18 -12.20
C LYS A 52 12.59 13.23 -13.17
N LYS A 53 11.74 14.11 -13.72
CA LYS A 53 12.20 15.21 -14.58
C LYS A 53 12.99 16.25 -13.79
N MET A 54 12.51 16.64 -12.60
CA MET A 54 13.20 17.60 -11.74
C MET A 54 14.57 17.09 -11.30
N ILE A 55 14.68 15.81 -10.92
CA ILE A 55 15.97 15.17 -10.60
C ILE A 55 16.93 15.21 -11.79
N ARG A 56 16.46 14.84 -12.99
CA ARG A 56 17.29 14.86 -14.21
C ARG A 56 17.78 16.27 -14.59
N ARG A 57 17.01 17.30 -14.25
CA ARG A 57 17.37 18.71 -14.47
C ARG A 57 18.19 19.31 -13.34
N GLN A 58 18.53 18.49 -12.32
CA GLN A 58 19.25 18.94 -11.12
C GLN A 58 18.51 20.04 -10.32
N GLU A 59 17.18 20.13 -10.48
CA GLU A 59 16.32 21.04 -9.72
C GLU A 59 16.06 20.53 -8.29
N VAL A 60 16.23 19.22 -8.07
CA VAL A 60 16.02 18.53 -6.77
C VAL A 60 17.12 17.49 -6.58
N LEU A 61 17.63 17.41 -5.36
CA LEU A 61 18.52 16.33 -4.93
C LEU A 61 17.70 15.12 -4.49
N LEU A 62 18.13 13.92 -4.88
CA LEU A 62 17.51 12.67 -4.48
C LEU A 62 18.30 12.01 -3.35
N SER A 63 17.64 11.76 -2.22
CA SER A 63 18.12 10.84 -1.18
C SER A 63 17.18 9.64 -1.13
N THR A 64 17.75 8.43 -1.15
CA THR A 64 16.97 7.18 -1.12
C THR A 64 17.19 6.47 0.22
N LEU A 65 16.10 6.18 0.94
CA LEU A 65 16.09 5.37 2.15
C LEU A 65 15.54 3.99 1.79
N PRO A 66 16.39 3.00 1.49
CA PRO A 66 15.95 1.74 0.93
C PRO A 66 15.33 0.80 1.96
N LEU A 67 15.66 0.97 3.24
CA LEU A 67 15.14 0.17 4.34
C LEU A 67 13.94 0.85 4.99
N ARG A 68 13.03 0.06 5.52
CA ARG A 68 11.93 0.54 6.36
C ARG A 68 12.50 1.08 7.69
N PHE A 69 11.72 1.91 8.42
CA PHE A 69 12.17 2.58 9.65
C PHE A 69 12.76 1.62 10.72
N HIS A 70 12.40 0.33 10.67
CA HIS A 70 12.89 -0.71 11.57
C HIS A 70 14.05 -1.53 10.97
N GLY A 71 14.74 -0.99 9.95
CA GLY A 71 15.92 -1.60 9.35
C GLY A 71 15.63 -2.79 8.41
N GLN A 72 14.38 -3.17 8.21
CA GLN A 72 14.04 -4.35 7.41
C GLN A 72 13.74 -4.00 5.95
N PRO A 73 14.08 -4.87 4.99
CA PRO A 73 13.75 -4.69 3.58
C PRO A 73 12.24 -4.73 3.34
N LEU A 74 11.80 -4.25 2.19
CA LEU A 74 10.42 -4.38 1.74
C LEU A 74 10.08 -5.86 1.46
N PRO A 75 8.86 -6.33 1.81
CA PRO A 75 8.42 -7.66 1.44
C PRO A 75 8.33 -7.85 -0.07
N ASN A 76 8.80 -8.98 -0.57
CA ASN A 76 8.70 -9.31 -1.98
C ASN A 76 7.25 -9.65 -2.37
N LEU A 77 6.85 -9.22 -3.58
CA LEU A 77 5.55 -9.56 -4.14
C LEU A 77 5.58 -10.99 -4.72
N SER A 78 4.69 -11.85 -4.22
CA SER A 78 4.44 -13.18 -4.78
C SER A 78 3.20 -13.12 -5.68
N VAL A 79 3.37 -13.30 -6.99
CA VAL A 79 2.27 -13.18 -7.95
C VAL A 79 1.70 -14.55 -8.30
N GLN A 80 0.37 -14.67 -8.25
CA GLN A 80 -0.35 -15.88 -8.66
C GLN A 80 -1.44 -15.55 -9.67
N ARG A 81 -1.52 -16.33 -10.74
CA ARG A 81 -2.58 -16.20 -11.73
C ARG A 81 -3.87 -16.83 -11.20
N VAL A 82 -4.97 -16.05 -11.24
CA VAL A 82 -6.33 -16.48 -10.91
C VAL A 82 -7.32 -15.88 -11.88
N ASN A 83 -8.38 -16.64 -12.23
CA ASN A 83 -9.40 -16.17 -13.15
C ASN A 83 -10.73 -16.00 -12.41
N LYS A 84 -11.56 -15.05 -12.89
CA LYS A 84 -12.98 -14.88 -12.54
C LYS A 84 -13.26 -14.85 -11.03
N TRP A 85 -12.35 -14.31 -10.21
CA TRP A 85 -12.45 -14.29 -8.76
C TRP A 85 -13.71 -13.55 -8.24
N ARG A 86 -14.26 -12.63 -9.04
CA ARG A 86 -15.52 -11.95 -8.70
C ARG A 86 -16.75 -12.88 -8.82
N LYS A 87 -16.69 -13.90 -9.66
CA LYS A 87 -17.78 -14.90 -9.77
C LYS A 87 -17.67 -15.95 -8.69
N ARG A 88 -16.47 -16.46 -8.47
CA ARG A 88 -16.15 -17.43 -7.43
C ARG A 88 -14.72 -17.24 -6.96
N LEU A 89 -14.52 -17.12 -5.65
CA LEU A 89 -13.18 -17.05 -5.08
C LEU A 89 -12.41 -18.34 -5.40
N PRO A 90 -11.24 -18.22 -6.05
CA PRO A 90 -10.43 -19.40 -6.34
C PRO A 90 -10.01 -20.10 -5.06
N ILE A 91 -10.08 -21.41 -5.05
CA ILE A 91 -9.75 -22.23 -3.87
C ILE A 91 -8.34 -21.93 -3.30
N ARG A 92 -7.40 -21.51 -4.14
CA ARG A 92 -6.04 -21.12 -3.72
C ARG A 92 -6.07 -19.89 -2.80
N VAL A 93 -6.94 -18.91 -3.09
CA VAL A 93 -7.11 -17.71 -2.27
C VAL A 93 -7.68 -18.10 -0.92
N VAL A 94 -8.73 -18.89 -0.91
CA VAL A 94 -9.39 -19.37 0.31
C VAL A 94 -8.45 -20.22 1.16
N ARG A 95 -7.73 -21.15 0.56
CA ARG A 95 -6.73 -21.98 1.26
C ARG A 95 -5.64 -21.11 1.89
N GLN A 96 -5.21 -20.03 1.22
CA GLN A 96 -4.25 -19.11 1.79
C GLN A 96 -4.82 -18.40 3.02
N MET A 97 -6.06 -17.91 2.97
CA MET A 97 -6.72 -17.28 4.13
C MET A 97 -6.86 -18.24 5.30
N ILE A 98 -7.32 -19.48 5.04
CA ILE A 98 -7.44 -20.53 6.05
C ILE A 98 -6.07 -20.87 6.66
N HIS A 99 -5.04 -20.97 5.83
CA HIS A 99 -3.68 -21.23 6.29
C HIS A 99 -3.18 -20.13 7.25
N LEU A 100 -3.42 -18.84 6.92
CA LEU A 100 -3.06 -17.71 7.77
C LEU A 100 -3.84 -17.77 9.11
N LYS A 101 -5.15 -17.98 9.04
CA LYS A 101 -5.97 -18.17 10.25
C LYS A 101 -5.43 -19.27 11.15
N ASN A 102 -5.14 -20.45 10.60
CA ASN A 102 -4.65 -21.59 11.38
C ASN A 102 -3.27 -21.33 12.02
N LYS A 103 -2.51 -20.39 11.47
CA LYS A 103 -1.26 -19.90 12.05
C LYS A 103 -1.44 -18.72 13.02
N GLY A 104 -2.67 -18.28 13.26
CA GLY A 104 -2.96 -17.09 14.08
C GLY A 104 -2.52 -15.77 13.42
N ILE A 105 -2.20 -15.79 12.12
CA ILE A 105 -1.71 -14.61 11.38
C ILE A 105 -2.91 -13.85 10.84
N LYS A 106 -3.02 -12.58 11.23
CA LYS A 106 -4.04 -11.65 10.70
C LYS A 106 -3.65 -11.23 9.28
N PHE A 107 -4.65 -10.88 8.45
CA PHE A 107 -4.39 -10.49 7.07
C PHE A 107 -5.33 -9.40 6.56
N LEU A 108 -4.81 -8.62 5.60
CA LEU A 108 -5.61 -7.69 4.81
C LEU A 108 -5.84 -8.27 3.42
N VAL A 109 -7.06 -8.10 2.91
CA VAL A 109 -7.42 -8.44 1.53
C VAL A 109 -7.77 -7.15 0.81
N PHE A 110 -6.91 -6.73 -0.10
CA PHE A 110 -7.16 -5.57 -0.94
C PHE A 110 -7.94 -5.96 -2.19
N VAL A 111 -8.98 -5.19 -2.48
CA VAL A 111 -9.83 -5.35 -3.66
C VAL A 111 -9.94 -4.04 -4.44
N PRO A 112 -10.21 -4.08 -5.78
CA PRO A 112 -10.21 -2.88 -6.61
C PRO A 112 -11.32 -1.87 -6.29
N GLN A 113 -12.51 -2.36 -5.92
CA GLN A 113 -13.72 -1.52 -5.79
C GLN A 113 -14.46 -1.83 -4.50
N VAL A 114 -15.20 -0.84 -3.98
CA VAL A 114 -15.99 -1.00 -2.75
C VAL A 114 -17.00 -2.16 -2.86
N LYS A 115 -17.66 -2.31 -4.01
CA LYS A 115 -18.59 -3.43 -4.25
C LYS A 115 -17.92 -4.81 -4.20
N ASP A 116 -16.62 -4.89 -4.45
CA ASP A 116 -15.87 -6.13 -4.38
C ASP A 116 -15.68 -6.60 -2.93
N ILE A 117 -15.76 -5.67 -1.95
CA ILE A 117 -15.65 -5.98 -0.52
C ILE A 117 -16.79 -6.91 -0.10
N GLU A 118 -18.03 -6.49 -0.35
CA GLU A 118 -19.21 -7.29 -0.01
C GLU A 118 -19.25 -8.61 -0.79
N ASN A 119 -18.87 -8.57 -2.05
CA ASN A 119 -18.78 -9.76 -2.90
C ASN A 119 -17.84 -10.81 -2.29
N VAL A 120 -16.63 -10.43 -1.88
CA VAL A 120 -15.67 -11.36 -1.26
C VAL A 120 -16.21 -11.91 0.07
N ILE A 121 -16.77 -11.04 0.92
CA ILE A 121 -17.33 -11.44 2.21
C ILE A 121 -18.47 -12.42 2.04
N ASN A 122 -19.40 -12.17 1.12
CA ASN A 122 -20.55 -13.03 0.86
C ASN A 122 -20.11 -14.40 0.34
N GLN A 123 -19.14 -14.45 -0.56
CA GLN A 123 -18.59 -15.73 -1.04
C GLN A 123 -17.97 -16.56 0.11
N ILE A 124 -17.25 -15.89 1.03
CA ILE A 124 -16.64 -16.56 2.18
C ILE A 124 -17.70 -17.07 3.16
N LYS A 125 -18.74 -16.28 3.43
CA LYS A 125 -19.83 -16.67 4.33
C LYS A 125 -20.67 -17.82 3.79
N ASN A 126 -21.02 -17.76 2.50
CA ASN A 126 -21.88 -18.76 1.86
C ASN A 126 -21.23 -20.16 1.83
N GLU A 127 -19.94 -20.23 1.64
CA GLU A 127 -19.19 -21.50 1.59
C GLU A 127 -18.75 -22.00 2.97
N LYS A 128 -19.11 -21.30 4.05
CA LYS A 128 -18.87 -21.69 5.46
C LYS A 128 -17.41 -22.05 5.78
N TYR A 129 -16.45 -21.32 5.22
CA TYR A 129 -15.02 -21.57 5.47
C TYR A 129 -14.54 -21.30 6.89
N GLY A 130 -15.43 -20.89 7.79
CA GLY A 130 -15.10 -20.61 9.19
C GLY A 130 -14.22 -19.38 9.40
N LEU A 131 -14.04 -18.53 8.39
CA LEU A 131 -13.26 -17.31 8.45
C LEU A 131 -14.11 -16.16 9.04
N LYS A 132 -13.59 -15.46 10.03
CA LYS A 132 -14.18 -14.24 10.59
C LYS A 132 -13.58 -13.03 9.88
N ILE A 133 -14.28 -12.48 8.90
CA ILE A 133 -13.80 -11.38 8.06
C ILE A 133 -14.81 -10.24 8.08
N LEU A 134 -14.33 -9.01 8.20
CA LEU A 134 -15.11 -7.78 8.05
C LEU A 134 -14.63 -7.00 6.82
N GLY A 135 -15.50 -6.13 6.31
CA GLY A 135 -15.19 -5.23 5.22
C GLY A 135 -15.13 -3.78 5.70
N THR A 136 -14.22 -3.00 5.13
CA THR A 136 -14.13 -1.56 5.42
C THR A 136 -13.63 -0.78 4.21
N TYR A 137 -14.02 0.49 4.13
CA TYR A 137 -13.61 1.42 3.08
C TYR A 137 -13.53 2.87 3.64
N ALA A 138 -13.17 3.85 2.84
CA ALA A 138 -12.90 5.22 3.28
C ALA A 138 -14.05 5.88 4.03
N ALA A 139 -15.25 5.81 3.45
CA ALA A 139 -16.45 6.44 4.00
C ALA A 139 -17.20 5.54 5.00
N ASP A 140 -16.60 4.45 5.44
CA ASP A 140 -17.17 3.55 6.44
C ASP A 140 -17.12 4.20 7.83
N ALA A 141 -18.28 4.58 8.36
CA ALA A 141 -18.39 5.22 9.68
C ALA A 141 -17.86 4.32 10.82
N THR A 142 -17.93 3.00 10.66
CA THR A 142 -17.46 2.00 11.67
C THR A 142 -16.02 1.53 11.41
N ARG A 143 -15.28 2.22 10.53
CA ARG A 143 -13.91 1.83 10.13
C ARG A 143 -12.98 1.66 11.33
N LEU A 144 -12.99 2.60 12.27
CA LEU A 144 -12.11 2.56 13.44
C LEU A 144 -12.43 1.37 14.36
N GLU A 145 -13.70 1.08 14.57
CA GLU A 145 -14.16 -0.07 15.34
C GLU A 145 -13.73 -1.40 14.71
N LYS A 146 -13.89 -1.54 13.39
CA LYS A 146 -13.46 -2.73 12.65
C LYS A 146 -11.95 -2.92 12.70
N VAL A 147 -11.19 -1.84 12.59
CA VAL A 147 -9.73 -1.85 12.77
C VAL A 147 -9.37 -2.31 14.16
N GLN A 148 -10.05 -1.79 15.20
CA GLN A 148 -9.80 -2.19 16.58
C GLN A 148 -10.18 -3.67 16.81
N THR A 149 -11.32 -4.11 16.29
CA THR A 149 -11.76 -5.53 16.33
C THR A 149 -10.69 -6.48 15.76
N MET A 150 -10.00 -6.05 14.69
CA MET A 150 -8.88 -6.82 14.12
C MET A 150 -7.66 -6.81 15.04
N ARG A 151 -7.31 -5.65 15.64
CA ARG A 151 -6.20 -5.53 16.59
C ARG A 151 -6.42 -6.39 17.83
N ASP A 152 -7.66 -6.44 18.33
CA ASP A 152 -8.06 -7.25 19.49
C ASP A 152 -8.10 -8.76 19.16
N GLY A 153 -7.83 -9.13 17.92
CA GLY A 153 -7.76 -10.54 17.50
C GLY A 153 -9.11 -11.22 17.28
N LEU A 154 -10.23 -10.49 17.37
CA LEU A 154 -11.59 -11.03 17.28
C LEU A 154 -12.00 -11.48 15.88
N ILE A 155 -11.30 -10.98 14.86
CA ILE A 155 -11.48 -11.38 13.46
C ILE A 155 -10.14 -11.85 12.84
N ASP A 156 -10.23 -12.62 11.76
CA ASP A 156 -9.07 -13.17 11.06
C ASP A 156 -8.47 -12.17 10.07
N GLY A 157 -9.30 -11.34 9.46
CA GLY A 157 -8.84 -10.37 8.47
C GLY A 157 -9.86 -9.29 8.11
N LEU A 158 -9.39 -8.28 7.38
CA LEU A 158 -10.20 -7.21 6.80
C LEU A 158 -10.10 -7.21 5.29
N VAL A 159 -11.26 -7.07 4.61
CA VAL A 159 -11.34 -6.81 3.17
C VAL A 159 -11.50 -5.30 2.97
N THR A 160 -10.69 -4.71 2.09
CA THR A 160 -10.66 -3.26 1.92
C THR A 160 -10.22 -2.84 0.52
N THR A 161 -10.37 -1.57 0.20
CA THR A 161 -9.78 -0.94 -0.99
C THR A 161 -8.43 -0.29 -0.65
N THR A 162 -7.77 0.31 -1.64
CA THR A 162 -6.45 0.97 -1.52
C THR A 162 -6.35 2.01 -0.40
N ILE A 163 -7.47 2.47 0.15
CA ILE A 163 -7.51 3.52 1.17
C ILE A 163 -6.93 3.10 2.52
N LEU A 164 -6.98 1.81 2.88
CA LEU A 164 -6.26 1.30 4.06
C LEU A 164 -4.74 1.18 3.83
N GLU A 165 -4.27 1.56 2.64
CA GLU A 165 -2.83 1.71 2.44
C GLU A 165 -2.26 2.86 3.29
N ARG A 166 -3.11 3.78 3.83
CA ARG A 166 -2.71 4.98 4.57
C ARG A 166 -3.38 5.08 5.95
N GLY A 167 -2.67 5.66 6.89
CA GLY A 167 -3.21 6.07 8.20
C GLY A 167 -3.55 4.96 9.20
N VAL A 168 -3.37 3.68 8.89
CA VAL A 168 -3.58 2.58 9.83
C VAL A 168 -2.37 1.65 9.84
N THR A 169 -1.87 1.35 11.02
CA THR A 169 -0.77 0.40 11.22
C THR A 169 -1.28 -0.87 11.87
N PHE A 170 -0.94 -1.99 11.28
CA PHE A 170 -1.10 -3.32 11.87
C PHE A 170 0.27 -3.97 11.98
N LEU A 171 0.50 -4.71 13.05
CA LEU A 171 1.75 -5.43 13.28
C LEU A 171 1.62 -6.91 12.90
N GLY A 172 2.64 -7.47 12.26
CA GLY A 172 2.74 -8.90 11.98
C GLY A 172 1.72 -9.47 10.99
N ILE A 173 1.07 -8.63 10.18
CA ILE A 173 0.04 -9.06 9.23
C ILE A 173 0.62 -9.51 7.89
N ASP A 174 -0.15 -10.34 7.18
CA ASP A 174 0.03 -10.68 5.77
C ASP A 174 -0.95 -9.90 4.88
N VAL A 175 -0.60 -9.82 3.61
CA VAL A 175 -1.37 -9.05 2.63
C VAL A 175 -1.70 -9.90 1.42
N LEU A 176 -2.98 -9.91 1.04
CA LEU A 176 -3.51 -10.53 -0.17
C LEU A 176 -4.13 -9.42 -1.04
N ILE A 177 -3.83 -9.41 -2.33
CA ILE A 177 -4.36 -8.43 -3.28
C ILE A 177 -5.12 -9.20 -4.37
N LEU A 178 -6.43 -9.00 -4.48
CA LEU A 178 -7.28 -9.60 -5.52
C LEU A 178 -7.44 -8.60 -6.68
N GLY A 179 -7.25 -9.06 -7.90
CA GLY A 179 -7.33 -8.18 -9.08
C GLY A 179 -6.18 -7.17 -9.13
N GLY A 180 -4.96 -7.60 -8.74
CA GLY A 180 -3.78 -6.74 -8.76
C GLY A 180 -3.37 -6.24 -10.14
N ASP A 181 -4.01 -6.72 -11.20
CA ASP A 181 -3.92 -6.28 -12.58
C ASP A 181 -4.88 -5.13 -12.93
N GLU A 182 -5.78 -4.76 -12.03
CA GLU A 182 -6.71 -3.64 -12.23
C GLU A 182 -5.98 -2.28 -12.15
N PRO A 183 -6.43 -1.26 -12.94
CA PRO A 183 -5.74 0.03 -13.03
C PRO A 183 -5.53 0.78 -11.70
N VAL A 184 -6.40 0.55 -10.72
CA VAL A 184 -6.29 1.15 -9.39
C VAL A 184 -5.02 0.71 -8.65
N PHE A 185 -4.51 -0.49 -8.94
CA PHE A 185 -3.26 -1.00 -8.40
C PHE A 185 -2.06 -0.57 -9.26
N SER A 186 -1.72 0.72 -9.21
CA SER A 186 -0.48 1.22 -9.77
C SER A 186 0.74 0.57 -9.10
N ALA A 187 1.91 0.66 -9.71
CA ALA A 187 3.15 0.18 -9.09
C ALA A 187 3.38 0.81 -7.71
N ALA A 188 3.12 2.12 -7.59
CA ALA A 188 3.20 2.84 -6.33
C ALA A 188 2.25 2.26 -5.26
N ALA A 189 0.98 2.06 -5.61
CA ALA A 189 -0.01 1.47 -4.70
C ALA A 189 0.41 0.07 -4.23
N LEU A 190 0.90 -0.78 -5.14
CA LEU A 190 1.37 -2.12 -4.80
C LEU A 190 2.56 -2.09 -3.82
N ILE A 191 3.51 -1.16 -4.00
CA ILE A 191 4.66 -0.97 -3.10
C ILE A 191 4.20 -0.49 -1.73
N GLN A 192 3.31 0.50 -1.68
CA GLN A 192 2.75 1.02 -0.42
C GLN A 192 1.96 -0.04 0.35
N ILE A 193 1.14 -0.83 -0.36
CA ILE A 193 0.41 -1.97 0.21
C ILE A 193 1.38 -3.02 0.73
N ALA A 194 2.44 -3.36 -0.02
CA ALA A 194 3.48 -4.29 0.43
C ALA A 194 4.15 -3.79 1.71
N GLY A 195 4.41 -2.50 1.80
CA GLY A 195 4.97 -1.85 3.00
C GLY A 195 4.11 -2.01 4.26
N ARG A 196 2.84 -2.42 4.17
CA ARG A 196 1.97 -2.72 5.34
C ARG A 196 2.24 -4.08 5.95
N CYS A 197 2.85 -4.97 5.21
CA CYS A 197 3.09 -6.34 5.61
C CYS A 197 4.24 -6.43 6.64
N GLY A 198 4.13 -7.32 7.60
CA GLY A 198 5.11 -7.48 8.66
C GLY A 198 5.03 -6.35 9.70
N ARG A 199 6.07 -5.56 9.84
CA ARG A 199 6.19 -4.41 10.77
C ARG A 199 6.24 -4.76 12.26
N SER A 200 6.32 -6.03 12.62
CA SER A 200 6.57 -6.48 13.98
C SER A 200 8.02 -6.89 14.13
N ALA A 201 8.62 -6.66 15.31
CA ALA A 201 9.96 -7.14 15.62
C ALA A 201 10.05 -8.67 15.52
N ASP A 202 9.02 -9.37 16.03
CA ASP A 202 8.93 -10.83 16.01
C ASP A 202 8.61 -11.39 14.62
N ARG A 203 8.03 -10.57 13.73
CA ARG A 203 7.66 -10.95 12.38
C ARG A 203 7.90 -9.79 11.41
N PRO A 204 9.18 -9.47 11.14
CA PRO A 204 9.54 -8.36 10.26
C PRO A 204 9.15 -8.62 8.80
N ASN A 205 9.18 -9.89 8.38
CA ASN A 205 8.81 -10.33 7.05
C ASN A 205 7.47 -11.04 7.06
N GLY A 206 6.55 -10.61 6.20
CA GLY A 206 5.27 -11.26 5.98
C GLY A 206 5.05 -11.59 4.50
N LEU A 207 3.96 -12.27 4.19
CA LEU A 207 3.58 -12.63 2.84
C LEU A 207 2.80 -11.48 2.19
N VAL A 208 3.24 -11.05 1.01
CA VAL A 208 2.44 -10.22 0.11
C VAL A 208 2.13 -11.02 -1.15
N ARG A 209 0.87 -11.40 -1.33
CA ARG A 209 0.44 -12.18 -2.47
C ARG A 209 -0.51 -11.40 -3.35
N VAL A 210 -0.13 -11.26 -4.62
CA VAL A 210 -0.90 -10.55 -5.63
C VAL A 210 -1.55 -11.56 -6.55
N TYR A 211 -2.87 -11.57 -6.59
CA TYR A 211 -3.67 -12.42 -7.47
C TYR A 211 -4.10 -11.59 -8.69
N VAL A 212 -3.74 -12.07 -9.87
CA VAL A 212 -3.95 -11.38 -11.15
C VAL A 212 -4.56 -12.31 -12.18
N GLN A 213 -5.31 -11.79 -13.14
CA GLN A 213 -5.65 -12.56 -14.35
C GLN A 213 -4.46 -12.55 -15.31
N GLU A 214 -3.83 -11.38 -15.46
CA GLU A 214 -2.65 -11.20 -16.29
C GLU A 214 -1.58 -10.39 -15.56
N LYS A 215 -0.30 -10.67 -15.84
CA LYS A 215 0.80 -9.94 -15.24
C LYS A 215 1.01 -8.62 -15.97
N THR A 216 0.46 -7.55 -15.46
CA THR A 216 0.54 -6.20 -16.05
C THR A 216 1.92 -5.55 -15.86
N LYS A 217 2.20 -4.51 -16.66
CA LYS A 217 3.39 -3.68 -16.52
C LYS A 217 3.51 -3.07 -15.11
N GLN A 218 2.40 -2.70 -14.48
CA GLN A 218 2.38 -2.15 -13.12
C GLN A 218 2.91 -3.15 -12.09
N VAL A 219 2.46 -4.40 -12.17
CA VAL A 219 2.93 -5.48 -11.30
C VAL A 219 4.42 -5.77 -11.53
N VAL A 220 4.88 -5.79 -12.78
CA VAL A 220 6.30 -5.99 -13.12
C VAL A 220 7.16 -4.85 -12.55
N ASN A 221 6.72 -3.60 -12.73
CA ASN A 221 7.44 -2.42 -12.22
C ASN A 221 7.51 -2.43 -10.69
N ALA A 222 6.42 -2.79 -10.00
CA ALA A 222 6.41 -2.87 -8.53
C ALA A 222 7.41 -3.92 -8.02
N ILE A 223 7.48 -5.10 -8.66
CA ILE A 223 8.45 -6.14 -8.32
C ILE A 223 9.89 -5.63 -8.54
N ALA A 224 10.16 -5.02 -9.69
CA ALA A 224 11.48 -4.51 -10.03
C ALA A 224 11.95 -3.43 -9.04
N GLU A 225 11.06 -2.50 -8.67
CA GLU A 225 11.36 -1.42 -7.72
C GLU A 225 11.65 -1.98 -6.31
N ILE A 226 10.83 -2.93 -5.83
CA ILE A 226 11.08 -3.59 -4.53
C ILE A 226 12.43 -4.32 -4.54
N HIS A 227 12.76 -5.04 -5.61
CA HIS A 227 14.05 -5.71 -5.73
C HIS A 227 15.21 -4.71 -5.76
N TYR A 228 15.06 -3.60 -6.49
CA TYR A 228 16.06 -2.54 -6.53
C TYR A 228 16.32 -1.95 -5.15
N LEU A 229 15.26 -1.56 -4.43
CA LEU A 229 15.36 -0.99 -3.08
C LEU A 229 15.96 -2.00 -2.10
N ASN A 230 15.54 -3.26 -2.14
CA ASN A 230 16.08 -4.30 -1.27
C ASN A 230 17.57 -4.59 -1.55
N ASN A 231 18.00 -4.55 -2.82
CA ASN A 231 19.41 -4.70 -3.16
C ASN A 231 20.23 -3.50 -2.69
N LEU A 232 19.70 -2.27 -2.87
CA LEU A 232 20.35 -1.07 -2.33
C LEU A 232 20.46 -1.13 -0.82
N GLY A 233 19.44 -1.62 -0.12
CA GLY A 233 19.41 -1.76 1.35
C GLY A 233 20.52 -2.65 1.92
N LYS A 234 20.95 -3.70 1.20
CA LYS A 234 22.04 -4.58 1.64
C LYS A 234 23.38 -3.85 1.85
N HIS A 235 23.58 -2.72 1.18
CA HIS A 235 24.80 -1.91 1.33
C HIS A 235 24.72 -0.93 2.51
N TYR A 236 23.56 -0.79 3.16
CA TYR A 236 23.37 0.05 4.35
C TYR A 236 23.45 -0.74 5.67
N GLU A 237 23.49 -2.07 5.59
CA GLU A 237 23.63 -2.96 6.76
C GLU A 237 25.12 -3.22 7.14
N MET A 238 26.06 -2.64 6.39
CA MET A 238 27.50 -2.64 6.69
C MET A 238 27.90 -1.30 7.32
#